data_bff4538be76f9957b9fbcecf7ef3eae6
#
_entry.id   bff4538be76f9957b9fbcecf7ef3eae6
#
_cell.length_a   1.000
_cell.length_b   1.000
_cell.length_c   1.000
_cell.angle_alpha   90.00
_cell.angle_beta   90.00
_cell.angle_gamma   90.00
#
_symmetry.space_group_name_H-M   'P 1'
#
loop_
_entity.id
_entity.type
_entity.pdbx_description
1 polymer ?
#
loop_
_entity_poly.entity_id
_entity_poly.type
_entity_poly.pdbx_seq_one_letter_code
_entity_poly.pdbx_strand_id
1 'polypeptide(L)'
;MAQADLRCVVAAGDQVGESPVWSKTDGSVYWTDVCRFLVHQFAVSDETFRTWIFDEPVVALSLSSEPGRWLVALGSRLIWWWPTTDRRVDHGFVLPGYPHVRLNDGRADPLGNFWIGSMRNNLMPNGDLTSAGGTDGVMYRISPAGQVSEHINGLGISNTVCWSPDGGTFYTADTLADAVWAYTFDVRDATLGQRRDFLMGYGEGLPDGSAMDAAGHLWNCRFGGGGAVRVAPDGSIDRIVRLPVQDITSACFGGDDLKTLFITSAAVLHHSGERLAGSLWALACDTPGLAPNLVKIAP
;
A
#
# COMPACT_ATOMS: atom_id res chain seq x y z
N MET A 1 22.97 6.13 -16.96
CA MET A 1 22.67 4.71 -17.28
C MET A 1 21.22 4.68 -17.73
N ALA A 2 20.90 4.06 -18.84
CA ALA A 2 19.54 3.99 -19.36
C ALA A 2 18.63 3.37 -18.30
N GLN A 3 17.46 3.96 -18.12
CA GLN A 3 16.35 3.43 -17.31
C GLN A 3 15.71 2.28 -18.12
N ALA A 4 16.52 1.26 -18.41
CA ALA A 4 16.09 0.07 -19.12
C ALA A 4 15.06 -0.61 -18.23
N ASP A 5 13.90 -0.91 -18.75
CA ASP A 5 12.84 -1.79 -18.24
C ASP A 5 11.73 -1.21 -17.37
N LEU A 6 11.56 0.13 -17.30
CA LEU A 6 10.32 0.72 -16.80
C LEU A 6 9.29 0.79 -17.94
N ARG A 7 8.11 0.19 -17.74
CA ARG A 7 7.01 0.24 -18.72
C ARG A 7 5.66 0.43 -18.05
N CYS A 8 4.76 1.15 -18.72
CA CYS A 8 3.34 1.13 -18.36
C CYS A 8 2.75 -0.22 -18.79
N VAL A 9 2.15 -0.95 -17.86
CA VAL A 9 1.54 -2.26 -18.15
C VAL A 9 0.03 -2.17 -18.27
N VAL A 10 -0.61 -1.24 -17.53
CA VAL A 10 -2.03 -0.93 -17.67
C VAL A 10 -2.24 0.58 -17.57
N ALA A 11 -2.79 1.18 -18.61
CA ALA A 11 -3.21 2.58 -18.61
C ALA A 11 -4.63 2.69 -18.02
N ALA A 12 -4.79 2.43 -16.71
CA ALA A 12 -6.08 2.37 -16.03
C ALA A 12 -6.73 3.75 -15.87
N GLY A 13 -5.92 4.80 -15.77
CA GLY A 13 -6.37 6.17 -15.52
C GLY A 13 -7.00 6.30 -14.13
N ASP A 14 -6.45 5.61 -13.12
CA ASP A 14 -6.94 5.65 -11.76
C ASP A 14 -6.85 7.05 -11.19
N GLN A 15 -7.89 7.50 -10.51
CA GLN A 15 -7.82 8.77 -9.80
C GLN A 15 -6.81 8.68 -8.65
N VAL A 16 -6.88 7.59 -7.86
CA VAL A 16 -5.87 7.26 -6.85
C VAL A 16 -5.66 5.75 -6.89
N GLY A 17 -4.73 5.30 -7.76
CA GLY A 17 -4.30 3.90 -7.81
C GLY A 17 -3.47 3.58 -6.57
N GLU A 18 -3.81 2.52 -5.79
CA GLU A 18 -3.21 2.24 -4.49
C GLU A 18 -3.15 0.75 -4.15
N SER A 19 -2.43 0.43 -3.05
CA SER A 19 -2.40 -0.89 -2.41
C SER A 19 -2.14 -2.05 -3.38
N PRO A 20 -1.09 -2.02 -4.21
CA PRO A 20 -0.79 -3.13 -5.09
C PRO A 20 -0.35 -4.36 -4.29
N VAL A 21 -0.86 -5.54 -4.67
CA VAL A 21 -0.57 -6.84 -4.07
C VAL A 21 -0.36 -7.88 -5.16
N TRP A 22 0.75 -8.61 -5.09
CA TRP A 22 1.04 -9.74 -5.97
C TRP A 22 0.42 -11.02 -5.44
N SER A 23 -0.40 -11.67 -6.25
CA SER A 23 -0.93 -13.01 -6.01
C SER A 23 -0.18 -14.05 -6.86
N LYS A 24 0.68 -14.82 -6.20
CA LYS A 24 1.43 -15.91 -6.87
C LYS A 24 0.48 -17.01 -7.36
N THR A 25 -0.66 -17.21 -6.70
CA THR A 25 -1.59 -18.29 -7.01
C THR A 25 -2.17 -18.18 -8.42
N ASP A 26 -2.43 -16.96 -8.87
CA ASP A 26 -3.01 -16.67 -10.19
C ASP A 26 -2.11 -15.79 -11.07
N GLY A 27 -0.84 -15.58 -10.67
CA GLY A 27 0.14 -14.84 -11.46
C GLY A 27 -0.27 -13.41 -11.78
N SER A 28 -0.95 -12.76 -10.84
CA SER A 28 -1.60 -11.46 -11.06
C SER A 28 -1.19 -10.42 -10.02
N VAL A 29 -1.16 -9.16 -10.43
CA VAL A 29 -1.15 -8.03 -9.52
C VAL A 29 -2.57 -7.46 -9.38
N TYR A 30 -2.97 -7.21 -8.14
CA TYR A 30 -4.21 -6.54 -7.80
C TYR A 30 -3.89 -5.18 -7.20
N TRP A 31 -4.72 -4.18 -7.46
CA TRP A 31 -4.61 -2.84 -6.86
C TRP A 31 -5.97 -2.16 -6.83
N THR A 32 -6.08 -1.02 -6.16
CA THR A 32 -7.34 -0.29 -6.00
C THR A 32 -7.31 1.03 -6.75
N ASP A 33 -8.48 1.55 -7.15
CA ASP A 33 -8.71 2.98 -7.32
C ASP A 33 -9.61 3.46 -6.18
N VAL A 34 -9.00 4.15 -5.22
CA VAL A 34 -9.67 4.58 -4.00
C VAL A 34 -10.86 5.48 -4.29
N CYS A 35 -10.73 6.41 -5.22
CA CYS A 35 -11.75 7.42 -5.54
C CYS A 35 -12.92 6.86 -6.36
N ARG A 36 -12.67 5.86 -7.18
CA ARG A 36 -13.73 5.22 -8.00
C ARG A 36 -14.26 3.93 -7.39
N PHE A 37 -13.78 3.55 -6.20
CA PHE A 37 -14.20 2.35 -5.45
C PHE A 37 -13.98 1.06 -6.24
N LEU A 38 -12.82 0.98 -6.92
CA LEU A 38 -12.50 -0.14 -7.80
C LEU A 38 -11.38 -1.00 -7.21
N VAL A 39 -11.43 -2.29 -7.54
CA VAL A 39 -10.29 -3.20 -7.46
C VAL A 39 -10.00 -3.70 -8.86
N HIS A 40 -8.76 -3.64 -9.24
CA HIS A 40 -8.24 -4.11 -10.51
C HIS A 40 -7.40 -5.36 -10.34
N GLN A 41 -7.35 -6.19 -11.38
CA GLN A 41 -6.46 -7.33 -11.54
C GLN A 41 -5.80 -7.25 -12.90
N PHE A 42 -4.49 -7.47 -12.93
CA PHE A 42 -3.72 -7.67 -14.17
C PHE A 42 -2.98 -8.99 -14.08
N ALA A 43 -3.35 -9.95 -14.93
CA ALA A 43 -2.67 -11.23 -15.06
C ALA A 43 -1.47 -11.08 -16.01
N VAL A 44 -0.27 -11.38 -15.51
CA VAL A 44 0.98 -11.09 -16.23
C VAL A 44 1.17 -12.03 -17.42
N SER A 45 0.66 -13.27 -17.36
CA SER A 45 0.89 -14.30 -18.37
C SER A 45 0.21 -14.04 -19.71
N ASP A 46 -0.97 -13.45 -19.68
CA ASP A 46 -1.84 -13.23 -20.85
C ASP A 46 -2.27 -11.76 -21.01
N GLU A 47 -1.75 -10.90 -20.14
CA GLU A 47 -2.02 -9.46 -20.08
C GLU A 47 -3.51 -9.13 -19.94
N THR A 48 -4.30 -10.03 -19.35
CA THR A 48 -5.72 -9.78 -19.12
C THR A 48 -5.93 -8.81 -17.96
N PHE A 49 -6.90 -7.92 -18.12
CA PHE A 49 -7.28 -6.89 -17.16
C PHE A 49 -8.74 -7.06 -16.74
N ARG A 50 -8.97 -7.07 -15.43
CA ARG A 50 -10.31 -7.21 -14.85
C ARG A 50 -10.53 -6.17 -13.77
N THR A 51 -11.80 -5.75 -13.57
CA THR A 51 -12.19 -4.75 -12.56
C THR A 51 -13.44 -5.21 -11.81
N TRP A 52 -13.47 -4.93 -10.51
CA TRP A 52 -14.65 -5.06 -9.64
C TRP A 52 -14.99 -3.69 -9.06
N ILE A 53 -16.29 -3.43 -8.89
CA ILE A 53 -16.83 -2.20 -8.30
C ILE A 53 -17.27 -2.52 -6.88
N PHE A 54 -16.93 -1.65 -5.94
CA PHE A 54 -17.34 -1.73 -4.53
C PHE A 54 -18.29 -0.59 -4.18
N ASP A 55 -18.98 -0.72 -3.06
CA ASP A 55 -19.95 0.28 -2.58
C ASP A 55 -19.29 1.39 -1.75
N GLU A 56 -18.05 1.17 -1.34
CA GLU A 56 -17.22 2.09 -0.55
C GLU A 56 -15.80 2.14 -1.12
N PRO A 57 -15.02 3.21 -0.80
CA PRO A 57 -13.60 3.27 -1.15
C PRO A 57 -12.86 2.02 -0.69
N VAL A 58 -12.11 1.38 -1.59
CA VAL A 58 -11.19 0.28 -1.24
C VAL A 58 -9.81 0.88 -1.06
N VAL A 59 -9.27 0.81 0.15
CA VAL A 59 -8.02 1.50 0.52
C VAL A 59 -6.84 0.56 0.73
N ALA A 60 -7.09 -0.71 1.07
CA ALA A 60 -6.03 -1.71 1.18
C ALA A 60 -6.53 -3.12 0.85
N LEU A 61 -5.62 -3.92 0.31
CA LEU A 61 -5.83 -5.33 -0.04
C LEU A 61 -4.80 -6.20 0.68
N SER A 62 -5.20 -7.36 1.15
CA SER A 62 -4.29 -8.36 1.70
C SER A 62 -4.73 -9.77 1.37
N LEU A 63 -3.76 -10.60 0.99
CA LEU A 63 -3.96 -12.04 0.89
C LEU A 63 -4.19 -12.63 2.27
N SER A 64 -4.94 -13.73 2.35
CA SER A 64 -5.09 -14.47 3.60
C SER A 64 -4.45 -15.86 3.54
N SER A 65 -4.33 -16.49 4.69
CA SER A 65 -3.84 -17.87 4.81
C SER A 65 -4.80 -18.92 4.21
N GLU A 66 -6.04 -18.53 3.89
CA GLU A 66 -7.02 -19.34 3.16
C GLU A 66 -6.98 -18.98 1.67
N PRO A 67 -6.54 -19.89 0.79
CA PRO A 67 -6.45 -19.61 -0.63
C PRO A 67 -7.75 -19.10 -1.23
N GLY A 68 -7.65 -18.05 -2.06
CA GLY A 68 -8.80 -17.44 -2.73
C GLY A 68 -9.65 -16.51 -1.85
N ARG A 69 -9.36 -16.38 -0.55
CA ARG A 69 -10.01 -15.44 0.36
C ARG A 69 -9.08 -14.27 0.66
N TRP A 70 -9.56 -13.07 0.50
CA TRP A 70 -8.81 -11.83 0.69
C TRP A 70 -9.41 -11.03 1.84
N LEU A 71 -8.56 -10.29 2.56
CA LEU A 71 -9.01 -9.20 3.42
C LEU A 71 -8.96 -7.90 2.62
N VAL A 72 -10.06 -7.18 2.63
CA VAL A 72 -10.21 -5.88 1.96
C VAL A 72 -10.55 -4.84 3.01
N ALA A 73 -9.76 -3.76 3.05
CA ALA A 73 -10.08 -2.59 3.83
C ALA A 73 -10.87 -1.61 2.98
N LEU A 74 -12.09 -1.34 3.41
CA LEU A 74 -12.92 -0.25 2.93
C LEU A 74 -12.60 1.01 3.72
N GLY A 75 -13.10 2.15 3.30
CA GLY A 75 -12.89 3.40 4.05
C GLY A 75 -13.38 3.34 5.49
N SER A 76 -14.41 2.56 5.77
CA SER A 76 -15.11 2.48 7.07
C SER A 76 -14.89 1.20 7.86
N ARG A 77 -14.56 0.08 7.21
CA ARG A 77 -14.54 -1.26 7.82
C ARG A 77 -13.67 -2.25 7.04
N LEU A 78 -13.53 -3.45 7.56
CA LEU A 78 -12.92 -4.58 6.87
C LEU A 78 -13.99 -5.56 6.38
N ILE A 79 -13.72 -6.21 5.23
CA ILE A 79 -14.53 -7.29 4.68
C ILE A 79 -13.64 -8.44 4.20
N TRP A 80 -14.20 -9.65 4.17
CA TRP A 80 -13.66 -10.77 3.44
C TRP A 80 -14.20 -10.77 2.01
N TRP A 81 -13.34 -11.05 1.04
CA TRP A 81 -13.68 -11.06 -0.38
C TRP A 81 -13.09 -12.26 -1.10
N TRP A 82 -13.86 -12.83 -2.03
CA TRP A 82 -13.44 -13.91 -2.92
C TRP A 82 -13.51 -13.41 -4.36
N PRO A 83 -12.39 -13.03 -5.00
CA PRO A 83 -12.37 -12.45 -6.35
C PRO A 83 -13.05 -13.30 -7.43
N THR A 84 -12.93 -14.63 -7.33
CA THR A 84 -13.50 -15.55 -8.33
C THR A 84 -15.02 -15.53 -8.40
N THR A 85 -15.69 -15.29 -7.27
CA THR A 85 -17.15 -15.30 -7.14
C THR A 85 -17.74 -13.94 -6.83
N ASP A 86 -16.88 -12.95 -6.58
CA ASP A 86 -17.23 -11.64 -6.03
C ASP A 86 -18.04 -11.70 -4.72
N ARG A 87 -17.91 -12.80 -3.99
CA ARG A 87 -18.54 -12.93 -2.68
C ARG A 87 -17.86 -11.99 -1.69
N ARG A 88 -18.66 -11.24 -0.93
CA ARG A 88 -18.24 -10.29 0.09
C ARG A 88 -18.94 -10.59 1.40
N VAL A 89 -18.18 -10.61 2.50
CA VAL A 89 -18.70 -10.92 3.84
C VAL A 89 -18.05 -9.96 4.84
N ASP A 90 -18.83 -9.42 5.74
CA ASP A 90 -18.32 -8.53 6.80
C ASP A 90 -17.26 -9.25 7.66
N HIS A 91 -16.16 -8.57 7.95
CA HIS A 91 -15.13 -9.06 8.86
C HIS A 91 -15.51 -8.86 10.33
N GLY A 92 -16.34 -7.85 10.63
CA GLY A 92 -16.72 -7.46 11.99
C GLY A 92 -15.92 -6.28 12.57
N PHE A 93 -14.84 -5.83 11.92
CA PHE A 93 -14.16 -4.59 12.30
C PHE A 93 -14.80 -3.40 11.61
N VAL A 94 -15.18 -2.40 12.41
CA VAL A 94 -15.65 -1.08 11.96
C VAL A 94 -14.74 -0.02 12.56
N LEU A 95 -14.29 0.93 11.74
CA LEU A 95 -13.40 2.01 12.19
C LEU A 95 -14.10 2.94 13.19
N PRO A 96 -13.56 3.08 14.41
CA PRO A 96 -14.05 4.07 15.36
C PRO A 96 -13.88 5.49 14.78
N GLY A 97 -14.93 6.31 14.92
CA GLY A 97 -14.89 7.71 14.47
C GLY A 97 -15.21 7.94 12.99
N TYR A 98 -15.50 6.90 12.20
CA TYR A 98 -16.07 7.10 10.85
C TYR A 98 -17.44 7.81 10.98
N PRO A 99 -17.79 8.78 10.12
CA PRO A 99 -17.11 9.22 8.90
C PRO A 99 -16.10 10.37 9.07
N HIS A 100 -15.75 10.80 10.27
CA HIS A 100 -14.77 11.87 10.50
C HIS A 100 -13.35 11.43 10.08
N VAL A 101 -13.03 10.16 10.32
CA VAL A 101 -11.80 9.49 9.85
C VAL A 101 -12.14 8.37 8.89
N ARG A 102 -11.17 7.97 8.05
CA ARG A 102 -11.24 6.80 7.17
C ARG A 102 -9.96 5.96 7.29
N LEU A 103 -10.06 4.69 6.94
CA LEU A 103 -8.87 3.85 6.74
C LEU A 103 -8.08 4.33 5.52
N ASN A 104 -6.76 4.03 5.50
CA ASN A 104 -5.86 4.37 4.41
C ASN A 104 -5.00 3.17 4.00
N ASP A 105 -3.68 3.13 4.29
CA ASP A 105 -2.80 2.04 3.90
C ASP A 105 -2.73 0.94 4.97
N GLY A 106 -2.64 -0.33 4.55
CA GLY A 106 -2.55 -1.46 5.46
C GLY A 106 -2.01 -2.72 4.83
N ARG A 107 -1.29 -3.53 5.64
CA ARG A 107 -0.72 -4.82 5.24
C ARG A 107 -0.69 -5.82 6.40
N ALA A 108 -0.56 -7.10 6.05
CA ALA A 108 -0.31 -8.15 7.03
C ALA A 108 1.14 -8.10 7.55
N ASP A 109 1.33 -8.37 8.84
CA ASP A 109 2.64 -8.56 9.45
C ASP A 109 3.14 -10.02 9.32
N PRO A 110 4.41 -10.32 9.68
CA PRO A 110 4.95 -11.68 9.62
C PRO A 110 4.20 -12.69 10.51
N LEU A 111 3.44 -12.24 11.50
CA LEU A 111 2.66 -13.09 12.41
C LEU A 111 1.24 -13.34 11.90
N GLY A 112 0.80 -12.59 10.88
CA GLY A 112 -0.51 -12.70 10.27
C GLY A 112 -1.58 -11.80 10.88
N ASN A 113 -1.19 -10.80 11.69
CA ASN A 113 -2.10 -9.71 12.02
C ASN A 113 -2.22 -8.76 10.84
N PHE A 114 -3.32 -8.02 10.77
CA PHE A 114 -3.49 -6.94 9.79
C PHE A 114 -3.22 -5.59 10.47
N TRP A 115 -2.28 -4.84 9.92
CA TRP A 115 -1.98 -3.48 10.34
C TRP A 115 -2.59 -2.53 9.33
N ILE A 116 -3.34 -1.54 9.83
CA ILE A 116 -4.06 -0.57 8.99
C ILE A 116 -4.05 0.79 9.66
N GLY A 117 -3.64 1.79 8.91
CA GLY A 117 -3.67 3.15 9.35
C GLY A 117 -4.96 3.86 8.99
N SER A 118 -5.29 4.90 9.73
CA SER A 118 -6.37 5.83 9.41
C SER A 118 -5.86 7.25 9.22
N MET A 119 -6.73 8.11 8.73
CA MET A 119 -6.49 9.54 8.53
C MET A 119 -7.80 10.30 8.66
N ARG A 120 -7.75 11.63 8.78
CA ARG A 120 -8.96 12.46 8.61
C ARG A 120 -9.58 12.20 7.25
N ASN A 121 -10.88 11.94 7.24
CA ASN A 121 -11.56 11.61 5.99
C ASN A 121 -11.60 12.85 5.07
N ASN A 122 -10.98 12.73 3.92
CA ASN A 122 -10.96 13.73 2.85
C ASN A 122 -11.66 13.25 1.58
N LEU A 123 -12.44 12.17 1.67
CA LEU A 123 -13.12 11.56 0.54
C LEU A 123 -14.64 11.74 0.69
N MET A 124 -15.24 12.36 -0.31
CA MET A 124 -16.68 12.56 -0.37
C MET A 124 -17.39 11.27 -0.82
N PRO A 125 -18.70 11.09 -0.51
CA PRO A 125 -19.45 9.89 -0.90
C PRO A 125 -19.50 9.63 -2.42
N ASN A 126 -19.29 10.64 -3.24
CA ASN A 126 -19.22 10.52 -4.72
C ASN A 126 -17.80 10.20 -5.22
N GLY A 127 -16.81 10.05 -4.34
CA GLY A 127 -15.43 9.78 -4.70
C GLY A 127 -14.54 11.00 -4.88
N ASP A 128 -15.08 12.22 -4.82
CA ASP A 128 -14.27 13.43 -4.92
C ASP A 128 -13.40 13.62 -3.68
N LEU A 129 -12.18 14.10 -3.90
CA LEU A 129 -11.27 14.43 -2.82
C LEU A 129 -11.42 15.89 -2.38
N THR A 130 -11.34 16.09 -1.08
CA THR A 130 -11.10 17.39 -0.45
C THR A 130 -9.66 17.48 0.04
N SER A 131 -9.24 18.65 0.51
CA SER A 131 -7.89 18.82 1.05
C SER A 131 -7.65 17.87 2.24
N ALA A 132 -6.55 17.15 2.17
CA ALA A 132 -6.08 16.36 3.31
C ALA A 132 -5.55 17.28 4.43
N GLY A 133 -5.63 16.83 5.67
CA GLY A 133 -5.16 17.59 6.82
C GLY A 133 -5.48 16.90 8.14
N GLY A 134 -5.13 17.58 9.25
CA GLY A 134 -5.35 17.07 10.60
C GLY A 134 -4.27 16.09 11.06
N THR A 135 -4.44 15.59 12.26
CA THR A 135 -3.57 14.60 12.93
C THR A 135 -4.42 13.57 13.65
N ASP A 136 -5.54 13.18 13.04
CA ASP A 136 -6.55 12.27 13.65
C ASP A 136 -6.24 10.80 13.31
N GLY A 137 -5.20 10.55 12.53
CA GLY A 137 -4.83 9.21 12.09
C GLY A 137 -4.27 8.36 13.23
N VAL A 138 -4.61 7.07 13.18
CA VAL A 138 -4.19 6.04 14.13
C VAL A 138 -3.76 4.81 13.36
N MET A 139 -2.66 4.19 13.78
CA MET A 139 -2.24 2.86 13.29
C MET A 139 -2.86 1.79 14.19
N TYR A 140 -3.74 0.98 13.62
CA TYR A 140 -4.38 -0.17 14.27
C TYR A 140 -3.70 -1.47 13.91
N ARG A 141 -3.72 -2.44 14.84
CA ARG A 141 -3.43 -3.84 14.58
C ARG A 141 -4.68 -4.67 14.87
N ILE A 142 -5.09 -5.48 13.92
CA ILE A 142 -6.19 -6.43 14.03
C ILE A 142 -5.59 -7.84 14.05
N SER A 143 -5.75 -8.56 15.16
CA SER A 143 -5.26 -9.93 15.31
C SER A 143 -6.12 -10.93 14.51
N PRO A 144 -5.61 -12.15 14.23
CA PRO A 144 -6.41 -13.21 13.61
C PRO A 144 -7.71 -13.52 14.37
N ALA A 145 -7.74 -13.30 15.69
CA ALA A 145 -8.93 -13.46 16.53
C ALA A 145 -9.86 -12.24 16.53
N GLY A 146 -9.60 -11.22 15.68
CA GLY A 146 -10.40 -10.00 15.58
C GLY A 146 -10.16 -8.99 16.71
N GLN A 147 -9.13 -9.19 17.56
CA GLN A 147 -8.79 -8.21 18.60
C GLN A 147 -8.13 -6.99 17.96
N VAL A 148 -8.59 -5.81 18.33
CA VAL A 148 -8.09 -4.52 17.83
C VAL A 148 -7.25 -3.84 18.88
N SER A 149 -6.09 -3.31 18.48
CA SER A 149 -5.24 -2.48 19.33
C SER A 149 -4.71 -1.26 18.57
N GLU A 150 -4.58 -0.14 19.25
CA GLU A 150 -3.99 1.10 18.75
C GLU A 150 -2.50 1.15 19.11
N HIS A 151 -1.65 1.57 18.17
CA HIS A 151 -0.21 1.57 18.35
C HIS A 151 0.45 2.94 18.11
N ILE A 152 0.05 3.68 17.09
CA ILE A 152 0.60 5.00 16.76
C ILE A 152 -0.57 5.95 16.57
N ASN A 153 -0.56 7.06 17.27
CA ASN A 153 -1.60 8.09 17.22
C ASN A 153 -1.03 9.41 16.69
N GLY A 154 -1.91 10.29 16.23
CA GLY A 154 -1.53 11.63 15.80
C GLY A 154 -0.95 11.69 14.40
N LEU A 155 -1.25 10.70 13.54
CA LEU A 155 -0.81 10.69 12.15
C LEU A 155 -1.66 11.64 11.30
N GLY A 156 -1.01 12.32 10.37
CA GLY A 156 -1.67 13.13 9.35
C GLY A 156 -2.31 12.23 8.29
N ILE A 157 -1.48 11.59 7.47
CA ILE A 157 -1.89 10.54 6.54
C ILE A 157 -0.98 9.34 6.80
N SER A 158 -1.55 8.28 7.33
CA SER A 158 -0.84 7.03 7.58
C SER A 158 -0.55 6.30 6.27
N ASN A 159 0.73 6.12 5.95
CA ASN A 159 1.21 5.41 4.78
C ASN A 159 2.41 4.53 5.10
N THR A 160 2.87 3.74 4.12
CA THR A 160 3.99 2.81 4.27
C THR A 160 3.79 1.84 5.44
N VAL A 161 3.37 0.63 5.14
CA VAL A 161 3.21 -0.46 6.11
C VAL A 161 4.08 -1.62 5.64
N CYS A 162 5.33 -1.66 6.11
CA CYS A 162 6.34 -2.62 5.64
C CYS A 162 7.16 -3.19 6.79
N TRP A 163 7.71 -4.40 6.60
CA TRP A 163 8.63 -5.05 7.53
C TRP A 163 9.96 -5.36 6.84
N SER A 164 11.05 -5.33 7.61
CA SER A 164 12.36 -5.81 7.17
C SER A 164 12.33 -7.32 6.85
N PRO A 165 13.29 -7.85 6.08
CA PRO A 165 13.32 -9.27 5.71
C PRO A 165 13.36 -10.23 6.90
N ASP A 166 13.99 -9.84 8.00
CA ASP A 166 14.04 -10.61 9.25
C ASP A 166 12.80 -10.41 10.15
N GLY A 167 11.88 -9.53 9.71
CA GLY A 167 10.68 -9.16 10.45
C GLY A 167 10.93 -8.27 11.68
N GLY A 168 12.17 -7.95 12.02
CA GLY A 168 12.52 -7.24 13.26
C GLY A 168 12.37 -5.73 13.23
N THR A 169 12.03 -5.14 12.06
CA THR A 169 11.79 -3.70 11.91
C THR A 169 10.48 -3.46 11.17
N PHE A 170 9.64 -2.61 11.74
CA PHE A 170 8.43 -2.08 11.11
C PHE A 170 8.68 -0.67 10.59
N TYR A 171 8.35 -0.42 9.32
CA TYR A 171 8.43 0.89 8.70
C TYR A 171 7.04 1.45 8.46
N THR A 172 6.85 2.73 8.80
CA THR A 172 5.61 3.47 8.53
C THR A 172 5.91 4.93 8.23
N ALA A 173 5.02 5.59 7.51
CA ALA A 173 5.15 6.99 7.13
C ALA A 173 3.96 7.82 7.60
N ASP A 174 4.22 9.09 7.81
CA ASP A 174 3.21 10.15 7.81
C ASP A 174 3.48 11.07 6.62
N THR A 175 2.60 11.03 5.64
CA THR A 175 2.73 11.82 4.42
C THR A 175 2.77 13.32 4.71
N LEU A 176 1.90 13.82 5.60
CA LEU A 176 1.83 15.26 5.90
C LEU A 176 3.05 15.76 6.68
N ALA A 177 3.73 14.88 7.38
CA ALA A 177 4.98 15.21 8.10
C ALA A 177 6.24 15.08 7.23
N ASP A 178 6.14 14.60 5.97
CA ASP A 178 7.26 14.15 5.13
C ASP A 178 8.25 13.28 5.91
N ALA A 179 7.70 12.27 6.58
CA ALA A 179 8.45 11.44 7.51
C ALA A 179 8.21 9.94 7.27
N VAL A 180 9.30 9.17 7.24
CA VAL A 180 9.27 7.72 7.35
C VAL A 180 10.03 7.35 8.61
N TRP A 181 9.41 6.53 9.46
CA TRP A 181 9.98 6.01 10.71
C TRP A 181 10.21 4.53 10.64
N ALA A 182 11.19 4.07 11.40
CA ALA A 182 11.46 2.66 11.64
C ALA A 182 11.31 2.36 13.15
N TYR A 183 10.52 1.34 13.47
CA TYR A 183 10.30 0.84 14.83
C TYR A 183 10.93 -0.54 14.96
N THR A 184 11.55 -0.84 16.10
CA THR A 184 11.82 -2.23 16.43
C THR A 184 10.50 -2.98 16.55
N PHE A 185 10.44 -4.20 15.99
CA PHE A 185 9.23 -5.02 15.97
C PHE A 185 9.54 -6.37 16.63
N ASP A 186 8.78 -6.73 17.66
CA ASP A 186 8.92 -8.04 18.29
C ASP A 186 8.04 -9.07 17.56
N VAL A 187 8.67 -10.00 16.86
CA VAL A 187 7.99 -11.06 16.10
C VAL A 187 7.32 -12.12 16.97
N ARG A 188 7.40 -12.05 18.31
CA ARG A 188 6.74 -13.00 19.22
C ARG A 188 5.31 -12.56 19.55
N ASP A 189 5.08 -11.27 19.68
CA ASP A 189 3.79 -10.69 20.12
C ASP A 189 3.30 -9.51 19.32
N ALA A 190 4.01 -9.15 18.23
CA ALA A 190 3.70 -8.03 17.34
C ALA A 190 3.67 -6.67 18.08
N THR A 191 4.58 -6.44 19.01
CA THR A 191 4.70 -5.16 19.70
C THR A 191 5.73 -4.26 19.03
N LEU A 192 5.45 -2.94 19.05
CA LEU A 192 6.37 -1.90 18.60
C LEU A 192 7.25 -1.46 19.78
N GLY A 193 8.57 -1.41 19.54
CA GLY A 193 9.54 -0.89 20.49
C GLY A 193 10.05 0.49 20.10
N GLN A 194 11.38 0.67 20.15
CA GLN A 194 12.00 1.97 19.91
C GLN A 194 11.77 2.47 18.47
N ARG A 195 11.32 3.73 18.34
CA ARG A 195 11.25 4.46 17.08
C ARG A 195 12.58 5.15 16.77
N ARG A 196 12.97 5.11 15.51
CA ARG A 196 14.01 5.99 14.95
C ARG A 196 13.50 6.68 13.69
N ASP A 197 14.03 7.85 13.39
CA ASP A 197 13.87 8.50 12.12
C ASP A 197 14.59 7.67 11.04
N PHE A 198 13.93 7.51 9.88
CA PHE A 198 14.49 6.71 8.79
C PHE A 198 14.71 7.55 7.53
N LEU A 199 13.68 8.22 7.03
CA LEU A 199 13.79 9.19 5.93
C LEU A 199 12.92 10.40 6.27
N MET A 200 13.56 11.54 6.54
CA MET A 200 12.89 12.75 7.02
C MET A 200 13.13 13.90 6.08
N GLY A 201 12.05 14.64 5.73
CA GLY A 201 12.15 15.90 4.98
C GLY A 201 12.90 15.73 3.65
N TYR A 202 12.66 14.65 2.92
CA TYR A 202 13.35 14.37 1.65
C TYR A 202 13.10 15.47 0.61
N GLY A 203 11.91 16.10 0.64
CA GLY A 203 11.58 17.29 -0.12
C GLY A 203 11.23 17.08 -1.59
N GLU A 204 11.46 15.92 -2.18
CA GLU A 204 11.00 15.58 -3.51
C GLU A 204 9.73 14.73 -3.42
N GLY A 205 8.56 15.38 -3.41
CA GLY A 205 7.27 14.78 -3.13
C GLY A 205 7.14 14.33 -1.67
N LEU A 206 6.04 13.66 -1.34
CA LEU A 206 5.71 13.20 0.01
C LEU A 206 5.73 11.67 0.08
N PRO A 207 6.11 11.06 1.22
CA PRO A 207 6.13 9.61 1.35
C PRO A 207 4.71 9.04 1.26
N ASP A 208 4.56 8.01 0.43
CA ASP A 208 3.31 7.29 0.22
C ASP A 208 3.53 5.79 0.47
N GLY A 209 2.93 4.89 -0.28
CA GLY A 209 3.12 3.47 -0.10
C GLY A 209 4.55 3.00 -0.40
N SER A 210 4.91 1.81 0.06
CA SER A 210 6.26 1.26 -0.08
C SER A 210 6.26 -0.24 -0.33
N ALA A 211 7.39 -0.73 -0.86
CA ALA A 211 7.73 -2.14 -0.94
C ALA A 211 9.10 -2.40 -0.32
N MET A 212 9.34 -3.64 0.16
CA MET A 212 10.63 -4.05 0.74
C MET A 212 11.31 -5.06 -0.18
N ASP A 213 12.61 -4.87 -0.46
CA ASP A 213 13.37 -5.88 -1.16
C ASP A 213 14.12 -6.84 -0.20
N ALA A 214 14.61 -7.96 -0.74
CA ALA A 214 15.27 -9.00 0.04
C ALA A 214 16.63 -8.56 0.63
N ALA A 215 17.21 -7.46 0.14
CA ALA A 215 18.42 -6.86 0.72
C ALA A 215 18.10 -5.85 1.85
N GLY A 216 16.80 -5.69 2.19
CA GLY A 216 16.35 -4.81 3.27
C GLY A 216 16.21 -3.34 2.88
N HIS A 217 16.23 -3.02 1.58
CA HIS A 217 15.99 -1.65 1.14
C HIS A 217 14.48 -1.40 1.00
N LEU A 218 14.05 -0.24 1.50
CA LEU A 218 12.68 0.24 1.36
C LEU A 218 12.54 1.02 0.04
N TRP A 219 11.65 0.60 -0.82
CA TRP A 219 11.24 1.34 -2.02
C TRP A 219 10.04 2.20 -1.66
N ASN A 220 10.29 3.48 -1.36
CA ASN A 220 9.25 4.43 -0.98
C ASN A 220 8.78 5.22 -2.20
N CYS A 221 7.49 5.15 -2.50
CA CYS A 221 6.83 5.94 -3.52
C CYS A 221 6.66 7.38 -3.04
N ARG A 222 6.82 8.33 -3.97
CA ARG A 222 6.81 9.76 -3.65
C ARG A 222 5.67 10.46 -4.39
N PHE A 223 4.57 10.70 -3.68
CA PHE A 223 3.43 11.46 -4.21
C PHE A 223 3.87 12.90 -4.54
N GLY A 224 3.61 13.35 -5.78
CA GLY A 224 4.09 14.65 -6.29
C GLY A 224 5.60 14.72 -6.58
N GLY A 225 6.35 13.63 -6.37
CA GLY A 225 7.80 13.58 -6.57
C GLY A 225 8.26 12.90 -7.85
N GLY A 226 7.35 12.34 -8.64
CA GLY A 226 7.65 11.73 -9.94
C GLY A 226 8.57 10.52 -9.87
N GLY A 227 8.55 9.75 -8.78
CA GLY A 227 9.40 8.58 -8.66
C GLY A 227 9.26 7.76 -7.40
N ALA A 228 10.04 6.68 -7.34
CA ALA A 228 10.26 5.86 -6.16
C ALA A 228 11.73 5.94 -5.73
N VAL A 229 11.95 6.02 -4.43
CA VAL A 229 13.28 6.13 -3.81
C VAL A 229 13.60 4.82 -3.11
N ARG A 230 14.71 4.20 -3.46
CA ARG A 230 15.25 3.04 -2.79
C ARG A 230 16.15 3.49 -1.65
N VAL A 231 15.78 3.16 -0.42
CA VAL A 231 16.44 3.61 0.81
C VAL A 231 17.08 2.41 1.50
N ALA A 232 18.36 2.49 1.78
CA ALA A 232 19.13 1.44 2.46
C ALA A 232 18.71 1.30 3.94
N PRO A 233 19.00 0.17 4.61
CA PRO A 233 18.63 -0.05 6.01
C PRO A 233 19.11 1.01 7.00
N ASP A 234 20.19 1.72 6.68
CA ASP A 234 20.73 2.82 7.47
C ASP A 234 20.04 4.19 7.22
N GLY A 235 19.10 4.25 6.27
CA GLY A 235 18.38 5.46 5.88
C GLY A 235 19.03 6.25 4.75
N SER A 236 20.17 5.81 4.21
CA SER A 236 20.80 6.45 3.06
C SER A 236 20.06 6.12 1.76
N ILE A 237 20.04 7.08 0.82
CA ILE A 237 19.42 6.87 -0.49
C ILE A 237 20.39 6.09 -1.37
N ASP A 238 19.94 4.92 -1.81
CA ASP A 238 20.68 4.05 -2.72
C ASP A 238 20.39 4.37 -4.20
N ARG A 239 19.11 4.55 -4.53
CA ARG A 239 18.67 4.73 -5.92
C ARG A 239 17.38 5.55 -6.00
N ILE A 240 17.24 6.34 -7.07
CA ILE A 240 16.00 7.02 -7.42
C ILE A 240 15.57 6.53 -8.80
N VAL A 241 14.32 6.08 -8.91
CA VAL A 241 13.69 5.70 -10.18
C VAL A 241 12.65 6.76 -10.53
N ARG A 242 12.84 7.44 -11.65
CA ARG A 242 11.90 8.46 -12.15
C ARG A 242 10.86 7.82 -13.06
N LEU A 243 9.62 8.23 -12.89
CA LEU A 243 8.49 7.86 -13.73
C LEU A 243 8.04 9.09 -14.54
N PRO A 244 7.41 8.92 -15.71
CA PRO A 244 6.92 10.03 -16.54
C PRO A 244 5.59 10.63 -16.03
N VAL A 245 5.27 10.43 -14.75
CA VAL A 245 4.09 10.95 -14.04
C VAL A 245 4.50 11.36 -12.63
N GLN A 246 3.82 12.35 -12.04
CA GLN A 246 4.24 12.96 -10.78
C GLN A 246 3.73 12.20 -9.54
N ASP A 247 2.48 11.75 -9.55
CA ASP A 247 1.82 11.21 -8.36
C ASP A 247 2.03 9.70 -8.28
N ILE A 248 3.17 9.28 -7.71
CA ILE A 248 3.51 7.89 -7.49
C ILE A 248 3.05 7.49 -6.10
N THR A 249 2.17 6.50 -6.03
CA THR A 249 1.41 6.20 -4.82
C THR A 249 1.95 5.00 -4.05
N SER A 250 2.02 3.82 -4.67
CA SER A 250 2.41 2.61 -3.93
C SER A 250 3.16 1.62 -4.82
N ALA A 251 3.72 0.56 -4.21
CA ALA A 251 4.42 -0.49 -4.95
C ALA A 251 4.31 -1.86 -4.28
N CYS A 252 4.44 -2.91 -5.10
CA CYS A 252 4.68 -4.28 -4.63
C CYS A 252 5.62 -5.02 -5.58
N PHE A 253 6.35 -5.98 -5.06
CA PHE A 253 7.11 -6.92 -5.88
C PHE A 253 6.24 -8.08 -6.35
N GLY A 254 6.43 -8.49 -7.60
CA GLY A 254 5.74 -9.62 -8.21
C GLY A 254 6.58 -10.31 -9.28
N GLY A 255 5.93 -11.20 -10.03
CA GLY A 255 6.59 -12.17 -10.91
C GLY A 255 6.99 -13.43 -10.14
N ASP A 256 7.31 -14.50 -10.85
CA ASP A 256 7.67 -15.78 -10.23
C ASP A 256 8.93 -15.68 -9.36
N ASP A 257 9.85 -14.81 -9.73
CA ASP A 257 11.13 -14.55 -9.06
C ASP A 257 11.10 -13.32 -8.16
N LEU A 258 9.95 -12.64 -8.05
CA LEU A 258 9.74 -11.38 -7.30
C LEU A 258 10.70 -10.25 -7.74
N LYS A 259 11.14 -10.23 -9.00
CA LYS A 259 12.03 -9.20 -9.54
C LYS A 259 11.35 -8.13 -10.37
N THR A 260 10.02 -8.14 -10.42
CA THR A 260 9.25 -7.05 -11.02
C THR A 260 8.65 -6.18 -9.92
N LEU A 261 9.04 -4.92 -9.86
CA LEU A 261 8.40 -3.94 -9.00
C LEU A 261 7.22 -3.34 -9.76
N PHE A 262 6.00 -3.67 -9.37
CA PHE A 262 4.79 -3.02 -9.84
C PHE A 262 4.56 -1.75 -9.03
N ILE A 263 4.26 -0.64 -9.73
CA ILE A 263 4.13 0.69 -9.14
C ILE A 263 2.80 1.27 -9.58
N THR A 264 2.00 1.75 -8.65
CA THR A 264 0.76 2.48 -8.91
C THR A 264 0.99 3.98 -8.95
N SER A 265 0.10 4.69 -9.61
CA SER A 265 0.12 6.15 -9.69
C SER A 265 -1.29 6.73 -9.64
N ALA A 266 -1.40 8.04 -9.44
CA ALA A 266 -2.65 8.76 -9.41
C ALA A 266 -2.76 9.78 -10.54
N ALA A 267 -4.01 10.11 -10.92
CA ALA A 267 -4.32 11.16 -11.88
C ALA A 267 -5.12 12.31 -11.27
N VAL A 268 -5.29 12.33 -9.94
CA VAL A 268 -6.21 13.24 -9.25
C VAL A 268 -5.78 14.70 -9.31
N LEU A 269 -4.47 15.00 -9.36
CA LEU A 269 -3.98 16.38 -9.40
C LEU A 269 -3.90 16.96 -10.84
N HIS A 270 -4.21 16.18 -11.87
CA HIS A 270 -4.28 16.61 -13.26
C HIS A 270 -3.06 17.42 -13.75
N HIS A 271 -1.86 16.91 -13.54
CA HIS A 271 -0.64 17.54 -14.05
C HIS A 271 -0.65 17.63 -15.58
N SER A 272 -0.30 18.80 -16.12
CA SER A 272 -0.36 19.05 -17.56
C SER A 272 0.57 18.13 -18.35
N GLY A 273 0.04 17.44 -19.34
CA GLY A 273 0.80 16.57 -20.26
C GLY A 273 1.01 15.14 -19.80
N GLU A 274 0.55 14.75 -18.63
CA GLU A 274 0.70 13.38 -18.08
C GLU A 274 -0.40 12.43 -18.59
N ARG A 275 -0.22 11.93 -19.80
CA ARG A 275 -1.21 11.03 -20.43
C ARG A 275 -1.37 9.66 -19.73
N LEU A 276 -0.38 9.27 -18.96
CA LEU A 276 -0.32 7.96 -18.28
C LEU A 276 -0.44 8.09 -16.76
N ALA A 277 -0.89 9.23 -16.23
CA ALA A 277 -1.24 9.37 -14.83
C ALA A 277 -2.34 8.36 -14.46
N GLY A 278 -2.27 7.79 -13.25
CA GLY A 278 -3.19 6.73 -12.81
C GLY A 278 -2.95 5.37 -13.47
N SER A 279 -1.76 5.12 -14.00
CA SER A 279 -1.40 3.83 -14.59
C SER A 279 -0.72 2.90 -13.60
N LEU A 280 -0.75 1.60 -13.92
CA LEU A 280 0.12 0.59 -13.33
C LEU A 280 1.40 0.48 -14.16
N TRP A 281 2.54 0.57 -13.47
CA TRP A 281 3.87 0.49 -14.05
C TRP A 281 4.57 -0.79 -13.60
N ALA A 282 5.51 -1.29 -14.40
CA ALA A 282 6.41 -2.38 -14.04
C ALA A 282 7.86 -1.96 -14.27
N LEU A 283 8.71 -2.25 -13.29
CA LEU A 283 10.14 -2.03 -13.32
C LEU A 283 10.86 -3.35 -13.02
N ALA A 284 11.78 -3.76 -13.90
CA ALA A 284 12.67 -4.90 -13.61
C ALA A 284 13.72 -4.52 -12.56
N CYS A 285 13.91 -5.36 -11.56
CA CYS A 285 14.86 -5.18 -10.47
C CYS A 285 15.86 -6.34 -10.41
N ASP A 286 17.12 -6.02 -10.10
CA ASP A 286 18.16 -7.04 -9.91
C ASP A 286 17.97 -7.82 -8.61
N THR A 287 17.58 -7.11 -7.55
CA THR A 287 17.28 -7.67 -6.23
C THR A 287 15.80 -8.06 -6.17
N PRO A 288 15.45 -9.29 -5.79
CA PRO A 288 14.05 -9.67 -5.61
C PRO A 288 13.43 -8.95 -4.42
N GLY A 289 12.12 -8.77 -4.46
CA GLY A 289 11.35 -8.29 -3.32
C GLY A 289 10.98 -9.39 -2.33
N LEU A 290 10.23 -9.00 -1.29
CA LEU A 290 9.61 -9.94 -0.38
C LEU A 290 8.23 -10.35 -0.88
N ALA A 291 7.89 -11.62 -0.69
CA ALA A 291 6.51 -12.06 -0.87
C ALA A 291 5.60 -11.36 0.16
N PRO A 292 4.35 -11.05 -0.20
CA PRO A 292 3.42 -10.45 0.76
C PRO A 292 3.17 -11.40 1.94
N ASN A 293 3.14 -10.84 3.16
CA ASN A 293 2.65 -11.57 4.31
C ASN A 293 1.15 -11.86 4.15
N LEU A 294 0.67 -12.90 4.81
CA LEU A 294 -0.72 -13.34 4.73
C LEU A 294 -1.44 -13.03 6.04
N VAL A 295 -2.62 -12.42 5.97
CA VAL A 295 -3.50 -12.35 7.13
C VAL A 295 -3.88 -13.77 7.54
N LYS A 296 -3.62 -14.15 8.78
CA LYS A 296 -4.09 -15.42 9.33
C LYS A 296 -5.56 -15.32 9.70
N ILE A 297 -6.27 -16.41 9.49
CA ILE A 297 -7.65 -16.55 9.89
C ILE A 297 -7.66 -17.41 11.14
N ALA A 298 -8.40 -16.97 12.17
CA ALA A 298 -8.59 -17.77 13.36
C ALA A 298 -9.26 -19.10 12.99
N PRO A 299 -8.86 -20.21 13.60
CA PRO A 299 -9.43 -21.52 13.35
C PRO A 299 -10.90 -21.62 13.75
#